data_636d9fac25eec6990731d6b259c76f0c
#
_entry.id   636d9fac25eec6990731d6b259c76f0c
#
_cell.length_a   1.000
_cell.length_b   1.000
_cell.length_c   1.000
_cell.angle_alpha   90.00
_cell.angle_beta   90.00
_cell.angle_gamma   90.00
#
_symmetry.space_group_name_H-M   'P 1'
#
loop_
_entity.id
_entity.type
_entity.pdbx_description
1 polymer ?
#
loop_
_entity_poly.entity_id
_entity_poly.type
_entity_poly.pdbx_seq_one_letter_code
_entity_poly.pdbx_strand_id
1 'polypeptide(L)'
;MIPERDPRVASTVYGVRSFGLPLAKPKCQIAPPLAASTAVRSKSLNRFRGLWAGRAFGIVERAGSVGVVVGRSSISTMGPQNFTTFSRPLGRFRRMLKAGIVGLPNVGKSTLFNALVANAQAQAANFPFCTIEPNVGTVAVPDERLDKLTELSKSKETIPTRMEFVDIAGLVKGASQGEGLGNKFLANIREVDAIVHVVRCFEDDDVIHVSGSIGPARDAEVINLELGLADLAQIEKRRERLKKQVRTSKEAQLEDAALGRIQEVLEQGGSARSVELNDEEVALIRPLGLLTSKPIIYATNVSEEELAGGNAFCEEVVGLAAKEGAETVRISAQVEAELIELGDEERLDYLQGLGVEEGGLQSLIRATYSLLGLRTYFTTGEKETRAWTFKAGMSAPQAAGVIHTDFERGFIRAQTIGWEKLISAGSLAEARTKGWLRSEGKDYLVEEGDVMEFLFNV
;
A
#
# COMPACT_ATOMS: atom_id res chain seq x y z
N MET A 1 -34.16 -48.02 36.44
CA MET A 1 -34.34 -49.37 35.88
C MET A 1 -33.33 -49.51 34.77
N ILE A 2 -32.19 -50.15 35.10
CA ILE A 2 -31.16 -50.66 34.18
C ILE A 2 -31.65 -52.08 33.80
N PRO A 3 -31.35 -52.60 32.60
CA PRO A 3 -30.29 -53.60 32.49
C PRO A 3 -29.35 -53.33 31.33
N GLU A 4 -28.10 -53.33 31.46
CA GLU A 4 -26.96 -54.31 31.60
C GLU A 4 -26.98 -55.52 30.66
N ARG A 5 -25.82 -55.67 29.97
CA ARG A 5 -25.14 -56.85 29.43
C ARG A 5 -25.51 -57.31 28.00
N ASP A 6 -24.63 -57.80 27.19
CA ASP A 6 -23.32 -58.44 27.32
C ASP A 6 -22.55 -58.47 26.00
N PRO A 7 -21.21 -58.61 26.00
CA PRO A 7 -20.38 -58.65 24.82
C PRO A 7 -20.06 -60.10 24.42
N ARG A 8 -19.67 -60.32 23.21
CA ARG A 8 -18.89 -61.42 22.59
C ARG A 8 -19.41 -61.79 21.20
N VAL A 9 -18.49 -61.81 20.26
CA VAL A 9 -18.08 -62.90 19.36
C VAL A 9 -17.28 -62.26 18.26
N ALA A 10 -15.97 -62.39 18.30
CA ALA A 10 -15.09 -63.33 17.66
C ALA A 10 -14.72 -62.96 16.21
N SER A 11 -13.50 -62.54 16.09
CA SER A 11 -12.43 -62.89 15.16
C SER A 11 -12.81 -63.75 13.93
N THR A 12 -12.41 -63.26 12.76
CA THR A 12 -11.91 -64.15 11.70
C THR A 12 -10.72 -63.47 10.98
N VAL A 13 -9.62 -64.12 11.12
CA VAL A 13 -8.32 -63.90 10.51
C VAL A 13 -8.32 -64.56 9.09
N TYR A 14 -7.91 -63.84 8.10
CA TYR A 14 -7.23 -64.38 6.89
C TYR A 14 -6.21 -63.29 6.48
N GLY A 15 -4.92 -63.51 6.58
CA GLY A 15 -4.09 -64.61 6.07
C GLY A 15 -3.46 -64.14 4.76
N VAL A 16 -2.33 -63.44 4.88
CA VAL A 16 -1.02 -63.58 4.22
C VAL A 16 -1.01 -63.95 2.74
N ARG A 17 -0.39 -63.14 1.92
CA ARG A 17 0.76 -63.55 1.09
C ARG A 17 1.57 -62.35 0.57
N SER A 18 2.74 -62.23 1.09
CA SER A 18 3.88 -61.45 0.55
C SER A 18 4.31 -62.03 -0.81
N PHE A 19 4.47 -61.16 -1.80
CA PHE A 19 5.37 -61.40 -2.93
C PHE A 19 6.33 -60.22 -3.02
N GLY A 20 7.57 -60.51 -2.64
CA GLY A 20 8.69 -59.62 -2.90
C GLY A 20 9.18 -59.82 -4.31
N LEU A 21 9.57 -58.76 -4.97
CA LEU A 21 10.60 -58.69 -6.00
C LEU A 21 11.17 -57.26 -6.05
N PRO A 22 12.37 -57.00 -6.60
CA PRO A 22 13.38 -56.25 -5.88
C PRO A 22 13.56 -54.83 -6.39
N LEU A 23 14.11 -54.03 -5.49
CA LEU A 23 14.67 -52.72 -5.69
C LEU A 23 15.60 -52.59 -6.90
N ALA A 24 15.31 -51.70 -7.81
CA ALA A 24 16.28 -51.10 -8.70
C ALA A 24 16.38 -49.59 -8.38
N LYS A 25 17.49 -49.23 -7.75
CA LYS A 25 17.89 -47.79 -7.55
C LYS A 25 18.43 -47.27 -8.89
N PRO A 26 18.01 -46.11 -9.39
CA PRO A 26 18.80 -45.42 -10.40
C PRO A 26 19.90 -44.61 -9.69
N LYS A 27 21.14 -44.92 -10.08
CA LYS A 27 22.35 -44.16 -9.73
C LYS A 27 22.27 -42.77 -10.34
N CYS A 28 22.27 -41.75 -9.50
CA CYS A 28 22.55 -40.38 -9.89
C CYS A 28 24.06 -40.29 -10.17
N GLN A 29 24.46 -40.11 -11.41
CA GLN A 29 25.83 -39.78 -11.79
C GLN A 29 26.00 -38.27 -11.66
N ILE A 30 26.84 -37.88 -10.71
CA ILE A 30 27.36 -36.52 -10.54
C ILE A 30 28.49 -36.38 -11.56
N ALA A 31 28.37 -35.42 -12.48
CA ALA A 31 29.47 -34.99 -13.32
C ALA A 31 30.30 -33.93 -12.57
N PRO A 32 31.63 -33.95 -12.66
CA PRO A 32 32.50 -33.05 -11.93
C PRO A 32 32.60 -31.65 -12.59
N PRO A 33 33.02 -30.63 -11.84
CA PRO A 33 33.14 -29.28 -12.34
C PRO A 33 34.42 -29.12 -13.18
N LEU A 34 34.30 -28.45 -14.31
CA LEU A 34 35.42 -28.00 -15.12
C LEU A 34 36.10 -26.81 -14.40
N ALA A 35 37.38 -27.06 -14.14
CA ALA A 35 38.31 -26.12 -13.53
C ALA A 35 38.76 -25.02 -14.50
N ALA A 36 38.94 -23.89 -13.90
CA ALA A 36 39.79 -22.74 -14.16
C ALA A 36 40.88 -22.81 -15.24
N SER A 37 41.01 -21.76 -15.99
CA SER A 37 42.23 -21.15 -16.55
C SER A 37 41.83 -19.87 -17.22
N THR A 38 42.41 -18.68 -17.12
CA THR A 38 43.76 -18.26 -16.74
C THR A 38 43.71 -16.73 -16.64
N ALA A 39 44.46 -16.19 -15.75
CA ALA A 39 44.71 -14.78 -15.59
C ALA A 39 45.46 -14.19 -16.80
N VAL A 40 45.06 -12.98 -17.21
CA VAL A 40 46.00 -12.08 -17.90
C VAL A 40 45.91 -10.69 -17.23
N ARG A 41 47.06 -10.34 -16.67
CA ARG A 41 47.46 -8.97 -16.24
C ARG A 41 47.75 -8.09 -17.47
N SER A 42 47.41 -6.84 -17.42
CA SER A 42 48.30 -5.67 -17.70
C SER A 42 47.46 -4.42 -17.64
N LYS A 43 47.71 -3.53 -16.69
CA LYS A 43 48.66 -2.40 -16.74
C LYS A 43 48.27 -1.32 -17.75
N SER A 44 47.91 -0.20 -17.13
CA SER A 44 48.27 1.19 -17.50
C SER A 44 47.71 1.74 -18.83
N LEU A 45 47.08 2.87 -18.80
CA LEU A 45 47.74 4.17 -18.95
C LEU A 45 46.75 5.33 -18.85
N ASN A 46 47.15 6.29 -18.08
CA ASN A 46 46.69 7.69 -18.06
C ASN A 46 46.75 8.38 -19.41
N ARG A 47 46.01 9.47 -19.49
CA ARG A 47 46.09 10.62 -20.40
C ARG A 47 45.24 10.55 -21.67
N PHE A 48 44.22 11.36 -21.68
CA PHE A 48 44.24 12.50 -22.61
C PHE A 48 43.27 13.58 -22.12
N ARG A 49 43.87 14.69 -21.66
CA ARG A 49 43.28 16.02 -21.64
C ARG A 49 43.40 16.59 -23.05
N GLY A 50 42.41 17.32 -23.47
CA GLY A 50 42.66 18.31 -24.50
C GLY A 50 41.46 18.57 -25.39
N LEU A 51 40.90 19.74 -25.21
CA LEU A 51 40.44 20.71 -26.20
C LEU A 51 39.68 20.18 -27.43
N TRP A 52 38.47 20.68 -27.59
CA TRP A 52 38.14 21.49 -28.79
C TRP A 52 36.99 22.43 -28.49
N ALA A 53 37.35 23.70 -28.57
CA ALA A 53 36.46 24.85 -28.59
C ALA A 53 35.97 25.09 -30.03
N GLY A 54 34.76 25.59 -30.16
CA GLY A 54 34.44 26.53 -31.21
C GLY A 54 33.83 25.97 -32.49
N ARG A 55 32.60 26.33 -32.73
CA ARG A 55 32.19 27.22 -33.80
C ARG A 55 30.67 27.42 -33.83
N ALA A 56 30.33 28.65 -33.68
CA ALA A 56 29.05 29.27 -34.02
C ALA A 56 28.90 29.35 -35.56
N PHE A 57 27.65 29.27 -36.01
CA PHE A 57 27.12 29.84 -37.26
C PHE A 57 25.61 29.56 -37.18
N GLY A 58 24.69 30.42 -37.40
CA GLY A 58 24.67 31.74 -38.04
C GLY A 58 23.20 32.15 -38.09
N ILE A 59 22.98 33.37 -37.87
CA ILE A 59 21.78 34.19 -37.93
C ILE A 59 21.10 34.10 -39.32
N VAL A 60 19.76 34.01 -39.37
CA VAL A 60 18.98 34.69 -40.41
C VAL A 60 17.74 35.32 -39.79
N GLU A 61 17.75 36.62 -39.64
CA GLU A 61 16.64 37.54 -39.52
C GLU A 61 15.92 37.72 -40.86
N ARG A 62 14.59 37.89 -40.81
CA ARG A 62 13.83 38.92 -41.59
C ARG A 62 12.38 38.80 -41.09
N ALA A 63 11.90 39.81 -40.39
CA ALA A 63 11.41 41.15 -40.73
C ALA A 63 10.07 41.12 -41.48
N GLY A 64 9.05 41.72 -40.87
CA GLY A 64 7.86 42.19 -41.59
C GLY A 64 6.60 42.34 -40.73
N SER A 65 6.50 43.50 -40.19
CA SER A 65 5.46 44.55 -40.13
C SER A 65 4.26 44.36 -39.16
N VAL A 66 4.25 45.27 -38.27
CA VAL A 66 3.28 46.13 -37.57
C VAL A 66 1.85 46.12 -38.14
N GLY A 67 0.90 45.94 -37.26
CA GLY A 67 -0.51 46.23 -37.47
C GLY A 67 -1.27 46.30 -36.15
N VAL A 68 -1.33 47.50 -35.57
CA VAL A 68 -2.24 47.81 -34.43
C VAL A 68 -3.64 47.95 -34.96
N VAL A 69 -4.60 47.18 -34.46
CA VAL A 69 -6.02 47.49 -34.60
C VAL A 69 -6.66 47.35 -33.21
N VAL A 70 -7.10 48.51 -32.71
CA VAL A 70 -7.97 48.65 -31.55
C VAL A 70 -9.40 48.32 -32.00
N GLY A 71 -10.09 47.39 -31.38
CA GLY A 71 -11.47 47.06 -31.72
C GLY A 71 -12.19 46.38 -30.54
N ARG A 72 -13.10 47.13 -29.99
CA ARG A 72 -14.17 46.94 -29.01
C ARG A 72 -14.70 45.52 -28.80
N SER A 73 -14.81 45.22 -27.49
CA SER A 73 -15.82 44.36 -26.79
C SER A 73 -16.88 43.62 -27.64
N SER A 74 -16.79 42.29 -27.57
CA SER A 74 -17.98 41.40 -27.64
C SER A 74 -17.74 40.22 -26.70
N ILE A 75 -18.70 40.05 -25.79
CA ILE A 75 -18.81 38.90 -24.89
C ILE A 75 -19.07 37.68 -25.76
N SER A 76 -18.07 36.84 -25.93
CA SER A 76 -18.21 35.56 -26.59
C SER A 76 -18.28 34.46 -25.54
N THR A 77 -19.40 33.75 -25.57
CA THR A 77 -19.65 32.51 -24.83
C THR A 77 -18.51 31.52 -25.11
N MET A 78 -17.70 31.25 -24.10
CA MET A 78 -16.66 30.23 -24.15
C MET A 78 -17.29 28.86 -24.15
N GLY A 79 -17.13 28.16 -25.28
CA GLY A 79 -17.39 26.72 -25.41
C GLY A 79 -16.32 25.92 -24.66
N PRO A 80 -16.48 24.58 -24.54
CA PRO A 80 -15.62 23.73 -23.72
C PRO A 80 -14.15 23.84 -24.15
N GLN A 81 -13.32 24.29 -23.22
CA GLN A 81 -11.89 24.44 -23.47
C GLN A 81 -11.21 23.07 -23.50
N ASN A 82 -10.48 22.85 -24.58
CA ASN A 82 -9.64 21.69 -24.82
C ASN A 82 -8.59 21.53 -23.72
N PHE A 83 -8.63 20.44 -22.97
CA PHE A 83 -7.54 20.00 -22.13
C PHE A 83 -6.38 19.55 -23.03
N THR A 84 -5.38 20.39 -23.14
CA THR A 84 -4.11 20.02 -23.78
C THR A 84 -3.37 19.09 -22.82
N THR A 85 -3.00 17.92 -23.31
CA THR A 85 -2.07 17.00 -22.66
C THR A 85 -0.75 17.69 -22.35
N PHE A 86 -0.57 18.10 -21.09
CA PHE A 86 0.73 18.57 -20.59
C PHE A 86 1.58 17.37 -20.19
N SER A 87 2.40 16.88 -21.12
CA SER A 87 3.55 16.04 -20.81
C SER A 87 4.74 16.93 -20.42
N ARG A 88 4.76 17.45 -19.21
CA ARG A 88 5.96 18.00 -18.56
C ARG A 88 6.18 17.28 -17.23
N PRO A 89 7.43 16.95 -16.87
CA PRO A 89 7.70 16.24 -15.63
C PRO A 89 7.23 17.07 -14.44
N LEU A 90 6.38 16.47 -13.65
CA LEU A 90 5.79 16.96 -12.40
C LEU A 90 6.90 17.46 -11.46
N GLY A 91 6.89 18.74 -11.15
CA GLY A 91 7.69 19.31 -10.08
C GLY A 91 7.27 18.75 -8.72
N ARG A 92 8.25 18.21 -7.97
CA ARG A 92 8.13 17.54 -6.67
C ARG A 92 7.02 16.48 -6.66
N PHE A 93 7.37 15.28 -7.10
CA PHE A 93 6.62 14.07 -6.81
C PHE A 93 6.25 14.06 -5.32
N ARG A 94 4.97 14.21 -4.99
CA ARG A 94 4.49 13.75 -3.70
C ARG A 94 4.72 12.25 -3.71
N ARG A 95 5.65 11.78 -2.84
CA ARG A 95 5.95 10.37 -2.64
C ARG A 95 4.63 9.61 -2.50
N MET A 96 4.42 8.57 -3.30
CA MET A 96 3.32 7.64 -3.09
C MET A 96 3.44 7.06 -1.68
N LEU A 97 2.31 6.90 -1.00
CA LEU A 97 2.29 6.27 0.31
C LEU A 97 2.53 4.77 0.16
N LYS A 98 3.34 4.24 1.08
CA LYS A 98 3.82 2.86 1.05
C LYS A 98 3.31 2.09 2.24
N ALA A 99 2.81 0.88 2.02
CA ALA A 99 2.51 -0.09 3.06
C ALA A 99 3.58 -1.19 3.06
N GLY A 100 4.18 -1.46 4.21
CA GLY A 100 5.15 -2.54 4.35
C GLY A 100 4.50 -3.83 4.80
N ILE A 101 4.71 -4.91 4.08
CA ILE A 101 4.24 -6.25 4.44
C ILE A 101 5.29 -6.87 5.37
N VAL A 102 4.88 -7.17 6.59
CA VAL A 102 5.73 -7.78 7.62
C VAL A 102 5.10 -9.05 8.16
N GLY A 103 5.87 -9.88 8.83
CA GLY A 103 5.41 -11.11 9.47
C GLY A 103 6.59 -12.08 9.67
N LEU A 104 6.39 -13.10 10.46
CA LEU A 104 7.36 -14.17 10.66
C LEU A 104 7.66 -14.94 9.34
N PRO A 105 8.73 -15.71 9.26
CA PRO A 105 8.94 -16.63 8.14
C PRO A 105 7.79 -17.65 8.02
N ASN A 106 7.48 -18.04 6.79
CA ASN A 106 6.48 -19.08 6.46
C ASN A 106 5.02 -18.76 6.88
N VAL A 107 4.66 -17.48 6.96
CA VAL A 107 3.27 -17.05 7.23
C VAL A 107 2.48 -16.69 5.95
N GLY A 108 3.09 -16.85 4.76
CA GLY A 108 2.46 -16.52 3.48
C GLY A 108 2.76 -15.12 2.93
N LYS A 109 3.70 -14.34 3.54
CA LYS A 109 4.05 -12.99 3.07
C LYS A 109 4.42 -12.90 1.60
N SER A 110 5.37 -13.73 1.16
CA SER A 110 5.87 -13.68 -0.22
C SER A 110 4.82 -14.14 -1.21
N THR A 111 3.97 -15.11 -0.82
CA THR A 111 2.83 -15.55 -1.63
C THR A 111 1.85 -14.40 -1.82
N LEU A 112 1.48 -13.72 -0.74
CA LEU A 112 0.60 -12.54 -0.77
C LEU A 112 1.20 -11.41 -1.60
N PHE A 113 2.48 -11.10 -1.40
CA PHE A 113 3.16 -10.05 -2.16
C PHE A 113 3.22 -10.39 -3.65
N ASN A 114 3.52 -11.63 -4.00
CA ASN A 114 3.53 -12.07 -5.39
C ASN A 114 2.13 -11.97 -6.01
N ALA A 115 1.08 -12.31 -5.27
CA ALA A 115 -0.30 -12.13 -5.70
C ALA A 115 -0.63 -10.64 -5.95
N LEU A 116 -0.21 -9.73 -5.06
CA LEU A 116 -0.33 -8.28 -5.25
C LEU A 116 0.37 -7.80 -6.53
N VAL A 117 1.61 -8.24 -6.74
CA VAL A 117 2.40 -7.83 -7.92
C VAL A 117 1.82 -8.39 -9.21
N ALA A 118 1.38 -9.64 -9.22
CA ALA A 118 0.78 -10.27 -10.39
C ALA A 118 -0.56 -9.62 -10.76
N ASN A 119 -1.41 -9.31 -9.77
CA ASN A 119 -2.63 -8.54 -9.99
C ASN A 119 -2.32 -7.15 -10.57
N ALA A 120 -1.30 -6.47 -10.05
CA ALA A 120 -0.84 -5.19 -10.58
C ALA A 120 -0.35 -5.30 -12.03
N GLN A 121 0.35 -6.38 -12.40
CA GLN A 121 0.83 -6.62 -13.76
C GLN A 121 -0.31 -6.94 -14.73
N ALA A 122 -1.29 -7.75 -14.32
CA ALA A 122 -2.48 -8.02 -15.11
C ALA A 122 -3.25 -6.74 -15.44
N GLN A 123 -3.38 -5.84 -14.45
CA GLN A 123 -3.99 -4.52 -14.64
C GLN A 123 -3.09 -3.56 -15.45
N ALA A 124 -1.77 -3.71 -15.37
CA ALA A 124 -0.79 -2.84 -16.06
C ALA A 124 -0.72 -3.09 -17.56
N ALA A 125 -1.18 -4.23 -18.08
CA ALA A 125 -1.34 -4.46 -19.51
C ALA A 125 -2.17 -3.36 -20.18
N ASN A 126 -3.02 -2.69 -19.41
CA ASN A 126 -3.82 -1.55 -19.83
C ASN A 126 -3.18 -0.17 -19.54
N PHE A 127 -2.00 -0.10 -18.85
CA PHE A 127 -1.38 1.16 -18.40
C PHE A 127 0.16 1.13 -18.47
N PRO A 128 0.80 1.96 -19.32
CA PRO A 128 2.21 1.81 -19.71
C PRO A 128 3.30 2.29 -18.71
N PHE A 129 3.01 2.59 -17.45
CA PHE A 129 3.98 3.19 -16.51
C PHE A 129 4.14 2.47 -15.16
N CYS A 130 4.05 1.14 -15.12
CA CYS A 130 4.39 0.39 -13.91
C CYS A 130 5.90 0.18 -13.83
N THR A 131 6.58 0.90 -12.94
CA THR A 131 7.98 0.62 -12.60
C THR A 131 8.01 -0.59 -11.69
N ILE A 132 8.68 -1.66 -12.11
CA ILE A 132 8.89 -2.86 -11.29
C ILE A 132 10.23 -2.67 -10.56
N GLU A 133 10.17 -2.24 -9.31
CA GLU A 133 11.33 -2.31 -8.42
C GLU A 133 11.30 -3.65 -7.67
N PRO A 134 12.44 -4.29 -7.42
CA PRO A 134 12.48 -5.48 -6.59
C PRO A 134 11.84 -5.20 -5.22
N ASN A 135 10.91 -6.04 -4.79
CA ASN A 135 10.17 -5.92 -3.52
C ASN A 135 9.24 -4.70 -3.38
N VAL A 136 8.89 -3.99 -4.46
CA VAL A 136 7.88 -2.92 -4.46
C VAL A 136 6.83 -3.24 -5.52
N GLY A 137 5.58 -3.36 -5.09
CA GLY A 137 4.42 -3.55 -5.95
C GLY A 137 3.53 -2.31 -5.94
N THR A 138 3.28 -1.72 -7.10
CA THR A 138 2.30 -0.62 -7.25
C THR A 138 0.98 -1.20 -7.70
N VAL A 139 -0.04 -1.12 -6.86
CA VAL A 139 -1.37 -1.69 -7.11
C VAL A 139 -2.43 -0.60 -7.28
N ALA A 140 -3.42 -0.86 -8.11
CA ALA A 140 -4.60 -0.01 -8.19
C ALA A 140 -5.50 -0.26 -6.95
N VAL A 141 -6.12 0.80 -6.47
CA VAL A 141 -7.14 0.70 -5.41
C VAL A 141 -8.47 0.37 -6.07
N PRO A 142 -9.10 -0.77 -5.76
CA PRO A 142 -10.38 -1.15 -6.32
C PRO A 142 -11.48 -0.16 -5.92
N ASP A 143 -12.20 0.36 -6.91
CA ASP A 143 -13.26 1.35 -6.67
C ASP A 143 -14.35 1.26 -7.74
N GLU A 144 -15.46 0.61 -7.42
CA GLU A 144 -16.59 0.44 -8.33
C GLU A 144 -17.25 1.76 -8.81
N ARG A 145 -17.07 2.82 -8.01
CA ARG A 145 -17.60 4.15 -8.35
C ARG A 145 -16.95 4.70 -9.60
N LEU A 146 -15.65 4.38 -9.78
CA LEU A 146 -14.86 4.80 -10.93
C LEU A 146 -15.42 4.20 -12.23
N ASP A 147 -15.78 2.91 -12.20
CA ASP A 147 -16.33 2.20 -13.36
C ASP A 147 -17.71 2.74 -13.72
N LYS A 148 -18.59 2.93 -12.73
CA LYS A 148 -19.91 3.54 -12.91
C LYS A 148 -19.84 4.96 -13.50
N LEU A 149 -18.87 5.77 -13.06
CA LEU A 149 -18.65 7.12 -13.59
C LEU A 149 -18.05 7.09 -15.00
N THR A 150 -17.20 6.11 -15.31
CA THR A 150 -16.64 5.88 -16.65
C THR A 150 -17.73 5.55 -17.65
N GLU A 151 -18.63 4.64 -17.28
CA GLU A 151 -19.78 4.25 -18.09
C GLU A 151 -20.73 5.44 -18.34
N LEU A 152 -21.08 6.17 -17.28
CA LEU A 152 -21.94 7.35 -17.35
C LEU A 152 -21.39 8.41 -18.32
N SER A 153 -20.10 8.70 -18.23
CA SER A 153 -19.45 9.74 -19.04
C SER A 153 -18.95 9.21 -20.39
N LYS A 154 -19.05 7.91 -20.64
CA LYS A 154 -18.53 7.21 -21.81
C LYS A 154 -17.05 7.55 -22.05
N SER A 155 -16.29 7.55 -20.98
CA SER A 155 -14.89 7.93 -21.00
C SER A 155 -14.06 6.92 -21.78
N LYS A 156 -13.04 7.43 -22.49
CA LYS A 156 -12.13 6.59 -23.28
C LYS A 156 -11.09 5.89 -22.41
N GLU A 157 -10.77 6.49 -21.28
CA GLU A 157 -9.75 5.99 -20.33
C GLU A 157 -10.31 6.03 -18.90
N THR A 158 -9.99 4.98 -18.14
CA THR A 158 -10.31 4.87 -16.71
C THR A 158 -9.02 4.80 -15.93
N ILE A 159 -8.78 5.76 -15.03
CA ILE A 159 -7.50 5.87 -14.29
C ILE A 159 -7.76 5.75 -12.80
N PRO A 160 -7.47 4.59 -12.18
CA PRO A 160 -7.64 4.37 -10.75
C PRO A 160 -6.55 5.07 -9.91
N THR A 161 -6.83 5.26 -8.63
CA THR A 161 -5.80 5.58 -7.65
C THR A 161 -4.85 4.40 -7.46
N ARG A 162 -3.64 4.68 -6.98
CA ARG A 162 -2.61 3.64 -6.76
C ARG A 162 -1.92 3.81 -5.43
N MET A 163 -1.46 2.71 -4.86
CA MET A 163 -0.59 2.69 -3.69
C MET A 163 0.53 1.67 -3.84
N GLU A 164 1.59 1.82 -3.06
CA GLU A 164 2.74 0.92 -3.09
C GLU A 164 2.70 -0.04 -1.89
N PHE A 165 2.93 -1.31 -2.17
CA PHE A 165 3.24 -2.33 -1.17
C PHE A 165 4.71 -2.72 -1.28
N VAL A 166 5.36 -2.90 -0.13
CA VAL A 166 6.78 -3.27 -0.05
C VAL A 166 6.89 -4.59 0.71
N ASP A 167 7.48 -5.61 0.07
CA ASP A 167 7.82 -6.85 0.78
C ASP A 167 9.04 -6.60 1.67
N ILE A 168 8.82 -6.65 2.97
CA ILE A 168 9.88 -6.49 3.96
C ILE A 168 10.25 -7.89 4.44
N ALA A 169 11.48 -8.30 4.13
CA ALA A 169 12.01 -9.63 4.47
C ALA A 169 11.72 -9.97 5.95
N GLY A 170 11.30 -11.22 6.19
CA GLY A 170 10.81 -11.64 7.50
C GLY A 170 11.78 -11.41 8.65
N LEU A 171 11.23 -11.05 9.79
CA LEU A 171 11.96 -10.82 11.03
C LEU A 171 12.32 -12.17 11.67
N VAL A 172 13.54 -12.28 12.17
CA VAL A 172 13.97 -13.35 13.06
C VAL A 172 14.11 -12.75 14.46
N LYS A 173 13.65 -13.46 15.48
CA LYS A 173 13.74 -13.06 16.89
C LYS A 173 15.16 -12.59 17.25
N GLY A 174 15.28 -11.43 17.92
CA GLY A 174 16.54 -10.80 18.27
C GLY A 174 17.09 -9.82 17.22
N ALA A 175 16.27 -9.39 16.26
CA ALA A 175 16.68 -8.47 15.22
C ALA A 175 17.07 -7.07 15.74
N SER A 176 16.50 -6.64 16.86
CA SER A 176 16.82 -5.37 17.52
C SER A 176 18.20 -5.38 18.19
N GLN A 177 18.73 -6.55 18.54
CA GLN A 177 20.03 -6.73 19.22
C GLN A 177 21.15 -7.19 18.27
N GLY A 178 20.82 -7.56 17.01
CA GLY A 178 21.73 -8.18 16.07
C GLY A 178 22.38 -7.23 15.08
N GLU A 179 23.62 -7.52 14.72
CA GLU A 179 24.28 -6.90 13.57
C GLU A 179 23.75 -7.50 12.26
N GLY A 180 23.42 -6.66 11.27
CA GLY A 180 23.17 -7.08 9.90
C GLY A 180 21.68 -7.11 9.49
N LEU A 181 21.07 -8.28 9.33
CA LEU A 181 19.73 -8.44 8.72
C LEU A 181 18.61 -7.74 9.50
N GLY A 182 18.65 -7.74 10.84
CA GLY A 182 17.65 -7.06 11.66
C GLY A 182 17.64 -5.55 11.49
N ASN A 183 18.80 -4.91 11.44
CA ASN A 183 18.90 -3.47 11.20
C ASN A 183 18.37 -3.07 9.83
N LYS A 184 18.57 -3.91 8.79
CA LYS A 184 18.04 -3.69 7.45
C LYS A 184 16.52 -3.80 7.44
N PHE A 185 15.96 -4.79 8.14
CA PHE A 185 14.51 -4.94 8.32
C PHE A 185 13.89 -3.69 8.98
N LEU A 186 14.43 -3.23 10.11
CA LEU A 186 13.95 -2.04 10.79
C LEU A 186 14.07 -0.77 9.93
N ALA A 187 15.16 -0.66 9.13
CA ALA A 187 15.33 0.45 8.20
C ALA A 187 14.23 0.46 7.11
N ASN A 188 13.91 -0.70 6.54
CA ASN A 188 12.84 -0.82 5.54
C ASN A 188 11.47 -0.44 6.12
N ILE A 189 11.18 -0.86 7.37
CA ILE A 189 9.92 -0.45 8.04
C ILE A 189 9.89 1.07 8.26
N ARG A 190 11.02 1.74 8.53
CA ARG A 190 11.04 3.21 8.67
C ARG A 190 10.61 3.95 7.40
N GLU A 191 10.85 3.38 6.23
CA GLU A 191 10.56 3.99 4.94
C GLU A 191 9.10 3.88 4.50
N VAL A 192 8.31 3.01 5.10
CA VAL A 192 6.89 2.85 4.79
C VAL A 192 6.00 3.70 5.68
N ASP A 193 4.76 3.95 5.26
CA ASP A 193 3.81 4.82 5.96
C ASP A 193 2.81 4.04 6.83
N ALA A 194 2.55 2.75 6.49
CA ALA A 194 1.72 1.82 7.26
C ALA A 194 2.35 0.42 7.27
N ILE A 195 1.89 -0.42 8.18
CA ILE A 195 2.33 -1.81 8.33
C ILE A 195 1.15 -2.74 8.04
N VAL A 196 1.35 -3.69 7.12
CA VAL A 196 0.48 -4.85 6.93
C VAL A 196 1.16 -6.04 7.59
N HIS A 197 0.65 -6.46 8.73
CA HIS A 197 1.21 -7.54 9.51
C HIS A 197 0.51 -8.85 9.16
N VAL A 198 1.15 -9.69 8.36
CA VAL A 198 0.64 -11.00 7.97
C VAL A 198 0.87 -12.00 9.11
N VAL A 199 -0.21 -12.61 9.56
CA VAL A 199 -0.22 -13.59 10.66
C VAL A 199 -0.78 -14.90 10.15
N ARG A 200 -0.07 -16.00 10.43
CA ARG A 200 -0.50 -17.35 10.05
C ARG A 200 -1.65 -17.81 10.95
N CYS A 201 -2.82 -18.04 10.39
CA CYS A 201 -4.02 -18.51 11.05
C CYS A 201 -4.54 -19.82 10.43
N PHE A 202 -3.67 -20.67 9.89
CA PHE A 202 -4.00 -21.97 9.29
C PHE A 202 -3.03 -23.04 9.76
N GLU A 203 -3.50 -24.29 9.81
CA GLU A 203 -2.68 -25.48 10.07
C GLU A 203 -2.25 -26.09 8.74
N ASP A 204 -0.97 -26.46 8.64
CA ASP A 204 -0.40 -27.13 7.48
C ASP A 204 0.90 -27.84 7.93
N ASP A 205 0.87 -29.16 7.86
CA ASP A 205 1.97 -30.02 8.29
C ASP A 205 3.22 -29.92 7.37
N ASP A 206 3.04 -29.50 6.12
CA ASP A 206 4.12 -29.32 5.16
C ASP A 206 4.85 -27.99 5.36
N VAL A 207 4.26 -27.04 6.07
CA VAL A 207 4.80 -25.71 6.35
C VAL A 207 5.33 -25.63 7.79
N ILE A 208 6.67 -25.74 7.93
CA ILE A 208 7.33 -25.69 9.24
C ILE A 208 7.11 -24.32 9.90
N HIS A 209 6.60 -24.32 11.14
CA HIS A 209 6.47 -23.12 11.96
C HIS A 209 7.78 -22.83 12.71
N VAL A 210 8.23 -21.57 12.71
CA VAL A 210 9.51 -21.14 13.32
C VAL A 210 9.58 -21.41 14.82
N SER A 211 8.43 -21.32 15.51
CA SER A 211 8.32 -21.56 16.98
C SER A 211 7.89 -23.00 17.32
N GLY A 212 7.77 -23.89 16.33
CA GLY A 212 7.35 -25.28 16.52
C GLY A 212 5.86 -25.49 16.80
N SER A 213 5.07 -24.44 17.02
CA SER A 213 3.62 -24.48 17.20
C SER A 213 2.99 -23.20 16.70
N ILE A 214 1.79 -23.26 16.16
CA ILE A 214 1.01 -22.10 15.74
C ILE A 214 0.49 -21.38 16.98
N GLY A 215 0.60 -20.05 16.98
CA GLY A 215 0.12 -19.18 18.05
C GLY A 215 0.07 -17.75 17.52
N PRO A 216 -1.01 -17.41 16.78
CA PRO A 216 -1.07 -16.18 15.99
C PRO A 216 -0.86 -14.90 16.81
N ALA A 217 -1.51 -14.78 17.98
CA ALA A 217 -1.33 -13.64 18.87
C ALA A 217 0.11 -13.54 19.39
N ARG A 218 0.70 -14.66 19.84
CA ARG A 218 2.09 -14.72 20.27
C ARG A 218 3.08 -14.32 19.16
N ASP A 219 2.82 -14.80 17.94
CA ASP A 219 3.68 -14.54 16.78
C ASP A 219 3.61 -13.07 16.36
N ALA A 220 2.44 -12.45 16.46
CA ALA A 220 2.27 -11.02 16.26
C ALA A 220 2.96 -10.21 17.35
N GLU A 221 2.85 -10.60 18.62
CA GLU A 221 3.51 -9.94 19.75
C GLU A 221 5.04 -9.97 19.63
N VAL A 222 5.64 -11.03 19.05
CA VAL A 222 7.09 -11.09 18.82
C VAL A 222 7.56 -9.95 17.92
N ILE A 223 6.83 -9.66 16.83
CA ILE A 223 7.18 -8.55 15.95
C ILE A 223 6.93 -7.20 16.63
N ASN A 224 5.80 -7.04 17.31
CA ASN A 224 5.47 -5.82 18.03
C ASN A 224 6.53 -5.49 19.09
N LEU A 225 7.02 -6.51 19.81
CA LEU A 225 8.09 -6.36 20.79
C LEU A 225 9.42 -5.90 20.16
N GLU A 226 9.82 -6.49 19.04
CA GLU A 226 11.07 -6.08 18.34
C GLU A 226 10.98 -4.63 17.83
N LEU A 227 9.82 -4.21 17.31
CA LEU A 227 9.57 -2.81 16.92
C LEU A 227 9.64 -1.88 18.14
N GLY A 228 9.04 -2.27 19.26
CA GLY A 228 9.05 -1.53 20.52
C GLY A 228 10.46 -1.37 21.09
N LEU A 229 11.26 -2.43 21.10
CA LEU A 229 12.66 -2.38 21.56
C LEU A 229 13.52 -1.46 20.69
N ALA A 230 13.30 -1.46 19.38
CA ALA A 230 13.99 -0.56 18.46
C ALA A 230 13.62 0.92 18.72
N ASP A 231 12.36 1.20 19.01
CA ASP A 231 11.91 2.54 19.35
C ASP A 231 12.41 2.98 20.73
N LEU A 232 12.41 2.11 21.72
CA LEU A 232 12.98 2.39 23.05
C LEU A 232 14.44 2.82 22.96
N ALA A 233 15.27 2.06 22.25
CA ALA A 233 16.68 2.41 22.05
C ALA A 233 16.85 3.77 21.33
N GLN A 234 15.98 4.11 20.42
CA GLN A 234 15.98 5.39 19.72
C GLN A 234 15.56 6.54 20.64
N ILE A 235 14.50 6.34 21.42
CA ILE A 235 13.96 7.32 22.37
C ILE A 235 15.00 7.62 23.46
N GLU A 236 15.60 6.61 24.07
CA GLU A 236 16.66 6.78 25.08
C GLU A 236 17.79 7.65 24.55
N LYS A 237 18.30 7.33 23.36
CA LYS A 237 19.34 8.11 22.69
C LYS A 237 18.92 9.54 22.39
N ARG A 238 17.65 9.79 22.03
CA ARG A 238 17.11 11.13 21.78
C ARG A 238 17.01 11.91 23.09
N ARG A 239 16.41 11.34 24.12
CA ARG A 239 16.26 11.95 25.44
C ARG A 239 17.60 12.31 26.06
N GLU A 240 18.62 11.45 25.93
CA GLU A 240 19.98 11.76 26.37
C GLU A 240 20.53 13.05 25.70
N ARG A 241 20.30 13.23 24.42
CA ARG A 241 20.69 14.45 23.70
C ARG A 241 19.91 15.68 24.14
N LEU A 242 18.63 15.51 24.48
CA LEU A 242 17.75 16.59 24.94
C LEU A 242 18.11 17.09 26.34
N LYS A 243 18.74 16.31 27.20
CA LYS A 243 19.07 16.69 28.62
C LYS A 243 19.66 18.07 28.77
N LYS A 244 20.49 18.50 27.85
CA LYS A 244 21.11 19.84 27.88
C LYS A 244 20.16 20.94 27.41
N GLN A 245 19.28 20.62 26.47
CA GLN A 245 18.38 21.58 25.81
C GLN A 245 17.08 21.80 26.62
N VAL A 246 16.62 20.79 27.36
CA VAL A 246 15.41 20.85 28.20
C VAL A 246 15.44 22.03 29.19
N ARG A 247 16.64 22.45 29.63
CA ARG A 247 16.78 23.59 30.57
C ARG A 247 16.55 24.95 29.93
N THR A 248 16.68 25.07 28.61
CA THR A 248 16.72 26.36 27.91
C THR A 248 15.67 26.49 26.79
N SER A 249 15.09 25.38 26.32
CA SER A 249 14.12 25.36 25.21
C SER A 249 12.80 24.74 25.67
N LYS A 250 11.70 25.48 25.45
CA LYS A 250 10.34 25.00 25.67
C LYS A 250 9.97 23.84 24.74
N GLU A 251 10.44 23.87 23.50
CA GLU A 251 10.22 22.78 22.53
C GLU A 251 10.90 21.50 23.00
N ALA A 252 12.15 21.58 23.51
CA ALA A 252 12.85 20.43 24.05
C ALA A 252 12.16 19.85 25.29
N GLN A 253 11.52 20.69 26.12
CA GLN A 253 10.71 20.24 27.26
C GLN A 253 9.47 19.47 26.80
N LEU A 254 8.76 19.98 25.80
CA LEU A 254 7.58 19.32 25.23
C LEU A 254 7.97 17.98 24.59
N GLU A 255 9.05 17.98 23.81
CA GLU A 255 9.54 16.76 23.16
C GLU A 255 9.93 15.70 24.19
N ASP A 256 10.72 16.06 25.24
CA ASP A 256 11.14 15.10 26.26
C ASP A 256 9.96 14.57 27.08
N ALA A 257 8.98 15.40 27.40
CA ALA A 257 7.77 14.98 28.12
C ALA A 257 6.93 13.99 27.28
N ALA A 258 6.74 14.26 25.99
CA ALA A 258 6.04 13.36 25.09
C ALA A 258 6.80 12.03 24.89
N LEU A 259 8.11 12.10 24.70
CA LEU A 259 8.97 10.91 24.63
C LEU A 259 8.95 10.10 25.93
N GLY A 260 8.83 10.76 27.09
CA GLY A 260 8.70 10.06 28.38
C GLY A 260 7.43 9.23 28.46
N ARG A 261 6.28 9.77 28.04
CA ARG A 261 5.01 9.03 27.99
C ARG A 261 5.06 7.84 27.01
N ILE A 262 5.66 8.06 25.84
CA ILE A 262 5.82 6.99 24.84
C ILE A 262 6.73 5.88 25.42
N GLN A 263 7.84 6.25 26.04
CA GLN A 263 8.77 5.28 26.63
C GLN A 263 8.07 4.42 27.68
N GLU A 264 7.29 5.03 28.58
CA GLU A 264 6.54 4.31 29.62
C GLU A 264 5.56 3.29 29.03
N VAL A 265 4.84 3.66 27.97
CA VAL A 265 3.91 2.75 27.27
C VAL A 265 4.66 1.60 26.59
N LEU A 266 5.79 1.88 25.93
CA LEU A 266 6.61 0.86 25.27
C LEU A 266 7.23 -0.12 26.29
N GLU A 267 7.68 0.34 27.45
CA GLU A 267 8.20 -0.49 28.54
C GLU A 267 7.14 -1.44 29.12
N GLN A 268 5.86 -1.07 29.00
CA GLN A 268 4.71 -1.92 29.38
C GLN A 268 4.24 -2.84 28.24
N GLY A 269 4.95 -2.86 27.09
CA GLY A 269 4.60 -3.67 25.93
C GLY A 269 3.53 -3.07 25.02
N GLY A 270 3.16 -1.80 25.24
CA GLY A 270 2.25 -1.05 24.35
C GLY A 270 2.96 -0.51 23.11
N SER A 271 2.30 0.41 22.39
CA SER A 271 2.81 1.00 21.17
C SER A 271 2.75 2.54 21.21
N ALA A 272 3.66 3.22 20.49
CA ALA A 272 3.67 4.68 20.45
C ALA A 272 2.37 5.28 19.89
N ARG A 273 1.65 4.55 19.01
CA ARG A 273 0.37 4.97 18.43
C ARG A 273 -0.78 5.04 19.44
N SER A 274 -0.67 4.34 20.59
CA SER A 274 -1.69 4.37 21.64
C SER A 274 -1.54 5.58 22.59
N VAL A 275 -0.48 6.37 22.45
CA VAL A 275 -0.24 7.56 23.29
C VAL A 275 -0.93 8.78 22.68
N GLU A 276 -1.80 9.40 23.42
CA GLU A 276 -2.42 10.66 23.00
C GLU A 276 -1.39 11.78 23.00
N LEU A 277 -1.19 12.40 21.83
CA LEU A 277 -0.29 13.52 21.60
C LEU A 277 -1.05 14.66 20.96
N ASN A 278 -0.74 15.88 21.34
CA ASN A 278 -1.26 17.06 20.64
C ASN A 278 -0.46 17.34 19.35
N ASP A 279 -0.95 18.25 18.50
CA ASP A 279 -0.36 18.55 17.20
C ASP A 279 1.09 19.04 17.28
N GLU A 280 1.43 19.83 18.33
CA GLU A 280 2.80 20.31 18.56
C GLU A 280 3.74 19.14 18.90
N GLU A 281 3.31 18.25 19.78
CA GLU A 281 4.07 17.03 20.16
C GLU A 281 4.25 16.09 18.98
N VAL A 282 3.20 15.87 18.19
CA VAL A 282 3.25 15.07 16.96
C VAL A 282 4.27 15.65 15.99
N ALA A 283 4.30 16.97 15.80
CA ALA A 283 5.24 17.63 14.92
C ALA A 283 6.71 17.47 15.38
N LEU A 284 6.96 17.49 16.71
CA LEU A 284 8.28 17.32 17.30
C LEU A 284 8.77 15.86 17.21
N ILE A 285 7.89 14.88 17.37
CA ILE A 285 8.25 13.45 17.39
C ILE A 285 8.32 12.85 15.99
N ARG A 286 7.52 13.36 15.05
CA ARG A 286 7.46 12.86 13.68
C ARG A 286 8.81 12.65 12.98
N PRO A 287 9.85 13.53 13.15
CA PRO A 287 11.17 13.33 12.56
C PRO A 287 11.93 12.09 13.07
N LEU A 288 11.52 11.53 14.20
CA LEU A 288 12.13 10.31 14.74
C LEU A 288 11.71 9.07 13.96
N GLY A 289 10.55 9.10 13.32
CA GLY A 289 10.04 7.98 12.52
C GLY A 289 9.91 6.70 13.36
N LEU A 290 9.27 6.82 14.54
CA LEU A 290 9.05 5.68 15.43
C LEU A 290 8.25 4.60 14.70
N LEU A 291 8.69 3.36 14.82
CA LEU A 291 8.10 2.21 14.11
C LEU A 291 6.71 1.87 14.66
N THR A 292 6.57 1.91 15.98
CA THR A 292 5.32 1.61 16.69
C THR A 292 4.30 2.76 16.64
N SER A 293 4.67 3.94 16.09
CA SER A 293 3.74 5.03 15.81
C SER A 293 2.99 4.85 14.48
N LYS A 294 3.47 3.95 13.62
CA LYS A 294 2.84 3.71 12.32
C LYS A 294 1.50 2.99 12.49
N PRO A 295 0.48 3.36 11.67
CA PRO A 295 -0.76 2.61 11.61
C PRO A 295 -0.49 1.17 11.15
N ILE A 296 -1.21 0.21 11.73
CA ILE A 296 -1.05 -1.22 11.48
C ILE A 296 -2.39 -1.86 11.16
N ILE A 297 -2.37 -2.82 10.24
CA ILE A 297 -3.47 -3.72 9.95
C ILE A 297 -2.97 -5.16 10.02
N TYR A 298 -3.73 -6.04 10.65
CA TYR A 298 -3.41 -7.46 10.73
C TYR A 298 -4.10 -8.21 9.61
N ALA A 299 -3.31 -8.84 8.72
CA ALA A 299 -3.80 -9.73 7.68
C ALA A 299 -3.75 -11.16 8.22
N THR A 300 -4.91 -11.69 8.62
CA THR A 300 -5.06 -13.07 9.09
C THR A 300 -5.10 -14.01 7.89
N ASN A 301 -3.96 -14.71 7.65
CA ASN A 301 -3.84 -15.64 6.54
C ASN A 301 -4.38 -17.01 6.95
N VAL A 302 -5.48 -17.43 6.33
CA VAL A 302 -6.22 -18.66 6.59
C VAL A 302 -6.13 -19.63 5.41
N SER A 303 -6.57 -20.88 5.63
CA SER A 303 -6.83 -21.84 4.55
C SER A 303 -8.02 -21.41 3.70
N GLU A 304 -8.19 -22.04 2.55
CA GLU A 304 -9.34 -21.82 1.65
C GLU A 304 -10.68 -22.05 2.36
N GLU A 305 -10.79 -23.16 3.07
CA GLU A 305 -12.03 -23.57 3.78
C GLU A 305 -12.46 -22.58 4.87
N GLU A 306 -11.49 -21.86 5.45
CA GLU A 306 -11.71 -20.93 6.55
C GLU A 306 -11.89 -19.47 6.08
N LEU A 307 -11.81 -19.23 4.76
CA LEU A 307 -11.85 -17.87 4.21
C LEU A 307 -13.17 -17.16 4.51
N ALA A 308 -14.32 -17.84 4.38
CA ALA A 308 -15.63 -17.26 4.68
C ALA A 308 -15.89 -17.13 6.19
N GLY A 309 -15.67 -18.21 6.95
CA GLY A 309 -16.06 -18.28 8.37
C GLY A 309 -15.00 -17.80 9.35
N GLY A 310 -13.72 -17.90 8.99
CA GLY A 310 -12.60 -17.77 9.93
C GLY A 310 -12.48 -18.96 10.87
N ASN A 311 -11.59 -18.85 11.85
CA ASN A 311 -11.32 -19.86 12.85
C ASN A 311 -10.91 -19.24 14.20
N ALA A 312 -10.65 -20.08 15.20
CA ALA A 312 -10.23 -19.63 16.53
C ALA A 312 -8.93 -18.81 16.52
N PHE A 313 -8.01 -19.09 15.59
CA PHE A 313 -6.77 -18.33 15.43
C PHE A 313 -7.04 -16.90 14.95
N CYS A 314 -8.02 -16.71 14.08
CA CYS A 314 -8.43 -15.37 13.67
C CYS A 314 -8.98 -14.58 14.86
N GLU A 315 -9.78 -15.19 15.71
CA GLU A 315 -10.37 -14.56 16.91
C GLU A 315 -9.28 -14.10 17.89
N GLU A 316 -8.21 -14.87 18.06
CA GLU A 316 -7.05 -14.46 18.86
C GLU A 316 -6.42 -13.16 18.32
N VAL A 317 -6.25 -13.04 17.00
CA VAL A 317 -5.68 -11.85 16.36
C VAL A 317 -6.66 -10.68 16.44
N VAL A 318 -7.96 -10.90 16.25
CA VAL A 318 -9.01 -9.87 16.44
C VAL A 318 -8.96 -9.32 17.86
N GLY A 319 -8.83 -10.21 18.86
CA GLY A 319 -8.69 -9.81 20.26
C GLY A 319 -7.44 -8.98 20.55
N LEU A 320 -6.30 -9.28 19.89
CA LEU A 320 -5.08 -8.49 19.96
C LEU A 320 -5.26 -7.12 19.27
N ALA A 321 -5.77 -7.12 18.04
CA ALA A 321 -6.00 -5.91 17.25
C ALA A 321 -6.92 -4.92 17.96
N ALA A 322 -8.00 -5.42 18.59
CA ALA A 322 -8.92 -4.58 19.35
C ALA A 322 -8.25 -3.86 20.53
N LYS A 323 -7.30 -4.50 21.22
CA LYS A 323 -6.51 -3.87 22.31
C LYS A 323 -5.61 -2.75 21.81
N GLU A 324 -5.16 -2.85 20.56
CA GLU A 324 -4.25 -1.89 19.94
C GLU A 324 -4.99 -0.83 19.10
N GLY A 325 -6.30 -0.90 18.97
CA GLY A 325 -7.09 -0.04 18.09
C GLY A 325 -6.76 -0.26 16.61
N ALA A 326 -6.34 -1.47 16.24
CA ALA A 326 -5.98 -1.86 14.88
C ALA A 326 -7.14 -2.63 14.21
N GLU A 327 -7.14 -2.63 12.88
CA GLU A 327 -8.09 -3.41 12.07
C GLU A 327 -7.51 -4.77 11.69
N THR A 328 -8.40 -5.71 11.37
CA THR A 328 -8.03 -7.03 10.83
C THR A 328 -8.68 -7.25 9.48
N VAL A 329 -7.94 -7.87 8.56
CA VAL A 329 -8.46 -8.33 7.27
C VAL A 329 -8.15 -9.82 7.13
N ARG A 330 -9.15 -10.61 6.81
CA ARG A 330 -8.98 -12.03 6.51
C ARG A 330 -8.58 -12.21 5.05
N ILE A 331 -7.56 -13.03 4.82
CA ILE A 331 -7.06 -13.35 3.49
C ILE A 331 -6.72 -14.84 3.42
N SER A 332 -6.71 -15.40 2.23
CA SER A 332 -6.00 -16.63 1.92
C SER A 332 -4.98 -16.34 0.82
N ALA A 333 -3.71 -16.31 1.19
CA ALA A 333 -2.64 -16.01 0.21
C ALA A 333 -2.57 -17.05 -0.91
N GLN A 334 -2.99 -18.28 -0.63
CA GLN A 334 -3.08 -19.36 -1.61
C GLN A 334 -4.21 -19.08 -2.61
N VAL A 335 -5.43 -18.83 -2.12
CA VAL A 335 -6.58 -18.48 -2.97
C VAL A 335 -6.28 -17.27 -3.84
N GLU A 336 -5.67 -16.24 -3.26
CA GLU A 336 -5.30 -15.04 -4.03
C GLU A 336 -4.30 -15.33 -5.15
N ALA A 337 -3.39 -16.28 -4.94
CA ALA A 337 -2.45 -16.70 -5.99
C ALA A 337 -3.17 -17.49 -7.10
N GLU A 338 -4.14 -18.32 -6.77
CA GLU A 338 -4.95 -19.08 -7.72
C GLU A 338 -5.87 -18.17 -8.56
N LEU A 339 -6.50 -17.18 -7.90
CA LEU A 339 -7.39 -16.20 -8.57
C LEU A 339 -6.71 -15.41 -9.69
N ILE A 340 -5.38 -15.29 -9.69
CA ILE A 340 -4.66 -14.55 -10.74
C ILE A 340 -4.76 -15.26 -12.10
N GLU A 341 -4.81 -16.59 -12.09
CA GLU A 341 -4.84 -17.41 -13.29
C GLU A 341 -6.25 -17.46 -13.92
N LEU A 342 -7.27 -17.02 -13.19
CA LEU A 342 -8.68 -17.06 -13.60
C LEU A 342 -9.12 -15.78 -14.32
N GLY A 343 -10.04 -15.93 -15.29
CA GLY A 343 -10.78 -14.82 -15.89
C GLY A 343 -11.76 -14.16 -14.90
N ASP A 344 -12.22 -12.95 -15.21
CA ASP A 344 -13.06 -12.17 -14.27
C ASP A 344 -14.37 -12.90 -13.89
N GLU A 345 -15.02 -13.60 -14.81
CA GLU A 345 -16.24 -14.39 -14.54
C GLU A 345 -15.93 -15.61 -13.68
N GLU A 346 -14.89 -16.37 -14.04
CA GLU A 346 -14.45 -17.55 -13.28
C GLU A 346 -14.01 -17.20 -11.86
N ARG A 347 -13.37 -16.04 -11.68
CA ARG A 347 -12.97 -15.51 -10.37
C ARG A 347 -14.17 -15.23 -9.48
N LEU A 348 -15.22 -14.61 -10.03
CA LEU A 348 -16.44 -14.34 -9.29
C LEU A 348 -17.15 -15.64 -8.88
N ASP A 349 -17.27 -16.59 -9.79
CA ASP A 349 -17.89 -17.89 -9.53
C ASP A 349 -17.10 -18.65 -8.44
N TYR A 350 -15.78 -18.62 -8.49
CA TYR A 350 -14.91 -19.26 -7.51
C TYR A 350 -15.10 -18.65 -6.11
N LEU A 351 -15.06 -17.31 -5.98
CA LEU A 351 -15.28 -16.61 -4.72
C LEU A 351 -16.69 -16.85 -4.15
N GLN A 352 -17.71 -16.85 -5.01
CA GLN A 352 -19.06 -17.20 -4.58
C GLN A 352 -19.16 -18.65 -4.10
N GLY A 353 -18.44 -19.57 -4.75
CA GLY A 353 -18.33 -20.97 -4.32
C GLY A 353 -17.71 -21.10 -2.92
N LEU A 354 -16.77 -20.22 -2.57
CA LEU A 354 -16.18 -20.13 -1.23
C LEU A 354 -17.05 -19.36 -0.22
N GLY A 355 -18.17 -18.77 -0.65
CA GLY A 355 -19.07 -18.00 0.22
C GLY A 355 -18.55 -16.60 0.58
N VAL A 356 -17.69 -16.01 -0.26
CA VAL A 356 -17.17 -14.65 -0.09
C VAL A 356 -17.57 -13.78 -1.29
N GLU A 357 -17.83 -12.49 -1.04
CA GLU A 357 -18.28 -11.55 -2.08
C GLU A 357 -17.11 -11.00 -2.89
N GLU A 358 -15.92 -10.92 -2.27
CA GLU A 358 -14.72 -10.37 -2.90
C GLU A 358 -13.44 -11.03 -2.40
N GLY A 359 -12.35 -10.89 -3.15
CA GLY A 359 -11.03 -11.36 -2.76
C GLY A 359 -10.48 -10.61 -1.54
N GLY A 360 -9.78 -11.31 -0.65
CA GLY A 360 -9.13 -10.74 0.52
C GLY A 360 -8.08 -9.69 0.16
N LEU A 361 -7.46 -9.83 -1.01
CA LEU A 361 -6.50 -8.85 -1.53
C LEU A 361 -7.15 -7.49 -1.80
N GLN A 362 -8.33 -7.45 -2.41
CA GLN A 362 -9.06 -6.23 -2.67
C GLN A 362 -9.47 -5.55 -1.37
N SER A 363 -9.98 -6.32 -0.42
CA SER A 363 -10.30 -5.86 0.94
C SER A 363 -9.07 -5.30 1.65
N LEU A 364 -7.91 -5.96 1.57
CA LEU A 364 -6.66 -5.52 2.18
C LEU A 364 -6.18 -4.18 1.58
N ILE A 365 -6.24 -4.02 0.26
CA ILE A 365 -5.86 -2.77 -0.40
C ILE A 365 -6.76 -1.61 0.07
N ARG A 366 -8.10 -1.81 0.09
CA ARG A 366 -9.03 -0.78 0.55
C ARG A 366 -8.86 -0.44 2.02
N ALA A 367 -8.73 -1.44 2.88
CA ALA A 367 -8.51 -1.25 4.31
C ALA A 367 -7.20 -0.50 4.57
N THR A 368 -6.11 -0.85 3.89
CA THR A 368 -4.82 -0.15 4.00
C THR A 368 -4.91 1.30 3.51
N TYR A 369 -5.64 1.55 2.42
CA TYR A 369 -5.89 2.89 1.90
C TYR A 369 -6.65 3.75 2.91
N SER A 370 -7.71 3.22 3.50
CA SER A 370 -8.49 3.87 4.55
C SER A 370 -7.69 4.13 5.81
N LEU A 371 -6.88 3.14 6.25
CA LEU A 371 -6.01 3.23 7.43
C LEU A 371 -5.02 4.41 7.34
N LEU A 372 -4.55 4.72 6.14
CA LEU A 372 -3.67 5.87 5.88
C LEU A 372 -4.40 7.23 5.88
N GLY A 373 -5.71 7.24 6.14
CA GLY A 373 -6.56 8.42 6.09
C GLY A 373 -6.72 8.98 4.69
N LEU A 374 -6.55 8.12 3.68
CA LEU A 374 -6.73 8.48 2.28
C LEU A 374 -8.19 8.43 1.90
N ARG A 375 -8.57 9.32 0.99
CA ARG A 375 -9.88 9.46 0.41
C ARG A 375 -9.75 9.66 -1.09
N THR A 376 -10.84 9.42 -1.80
CA THR A 376 -10.90 9.54 -3.26
C THR A 376 -11.94 10.56 -3.68
N TYR A 377 -11.55 11.48 -4.54
CA TYR A 377 -12.47 12.27 -5.35
C TYR A 377 -12.25 11.96 -6.84
N PHE A 378 -13.20 12.28 -7.68
CA PHE A 378 -13.20 11.95 -9.09
C PHE A 378 -13.23 13.19 -9.97
N THR A 379 -12.60 13.08 -11.12
CA THR A 379 -12.88 13.93 -12.29
C THR A 379 -13.40 13.04 -13.40
N THR A 380 -14.43 13.45 -14.10
CA THR A 380 -15.04 12.64 -15.16
C THR A 380 -15.39 13.48 -16.39
N GLY A 381 -15.19 12.90 -17.56
CA GLY A 381 -15.47 13.49 -18.85
C GLY A 381 -15.24 12.50 -20.00
N GLU A 382 -15.55 12.90 -21.24
CA GLU A 382 -15.44 12.04 -22.42
C GLU A 382 -14.03 11.49 -22.68
N LYS A 383 -12.97 12.21 -22.25
CA LYS A 383 -11.58 11.79 -22.46
C LYS A 383 -11.17 10.76 -21.44
N GLU A 384 -11.36 11.08 -20.16
CA GLU A 384 -10.97 10.24 -19.06
C GLU A 384 -11.92 10.40 -17.87
N THR A 385 -12.10 9.32 -17.12
CA THR A 385 -12.56 9.34 -15.74
C THR A 385 -11.41 8.91 -14.85
N ARG A 386 -11.13 9.73 -13.84
CA ARG A 386 -9.96 9.53 -12.99
C ARG A 386 -10.28 9.69 -11.51
N ALA A 387 -9.77 8.76 -10.73
CA ALA A 387 -9.78 8.80 -9.28
C ALA A 387 -8.50 9.48 -8.77
N TRP A 388 -8.66 10.40 -7.81
CA TRP A 388 -7.58 11.18 -7.21
C TRP A 388 -7.49 10.94 -5.72
N THR A 389 -6.30 10.59 -5.24
CA THR A 389 -6.07 10.37 -3.81
C THR A 389 -5.87 11.71 -3.09
N PHE A 390 -6.60 11.92 -2.00
CA PHE A 390 -6.39 13.05 -1.09
C PHE A 390 -6.42 12.60 0.37
N LYS A 391 -5.97 13.43 1.29
CA LYS A 391 -6.09 13.16 2.73
C LYS A 391 -7.39 13.76 3.25
N ALA A 392 -8.07 13.01 4.11
CA ALA A 392 -9.24 13.54 4.83
C ALA A 392 -8.93 14.89 5.46
N GLY A 393 -9.87 15.84 5.33
CA GLY A 393 -9.71 17.20 5.84
C GLY A 393 -9.00 18.18 4.89
N MET A 394 -8.62 17.76 3.68
CA MET A 394 -8.10 18.68 2.66
C MET A 394 -9.19 19.60 2.13
N SER A 395 -8.85 20.89 1.97
CA SER A 395 -9.71 21.87 1.31
C SER A 395 -9.67 21.72 -0.21
N ALA A 396 -10.67 22.30 -0.91
CA ALA A 396 -10.76 22.24 -2.36
C ALA A 396 -9.50 22.74 -3.09
N PRO A 397 -8.83 23.86 -2.71
CA PRO A 397 -7.56 24.23 -3.29
C PRO A 397 -6.45 23.19 -3.10
N GLN A 398 -6.36 22.59 -1.90
CA GLN A 398 -5.37 21.56 -1.61
C GLN A 398 -5.62 20.30 -2.46
N ALA A 399 -6.88 19.91 -2.62
CA ALA A 399 -7.27 18.80 -3.50
C ALA A 399 -6.97 19.13 -4.98
N ALA A 400 -7.24 20.34 -5.44
CA ALA A 400 -6.83 20.80 -6.77
C ALA A 400 -5.31 20.72 -6.97
N GLY A 401 -4.53 20.99 -5.91
CA GLY A 401 -3.08 20.85 -5.86
C GLY A 401 -2.58 19.42 -6.04
N VAL A 402 -3.43 18.41 -5.81
CA VAL A 402 -3.11 17.00 -6.10
C VAL A 402 -2.99 16.78 -7.60
N ILE A 403 -3.81 17.46 -8.40
CA ILE A 403 -3.75 17.41 -9.86
C ILE A 403 -2.51 18.16 -10.35
N HIS A 404 -2.40 19.44 -9.98
CA HIS A 404 -1.27 20.28 -10.33
C HIS A 404 -1.14 21.47 -9.37
N THR A 405 0.10 21.90 -9.08
CA THR A 405 0.37 23.04 -8.18
C THR A 405 -0.24 24.36 -8.67
N ASP A 406 -0.38 24.52 -9.98
CA ASP A 406 -1.01 25.71 -10.55
C ASP A 406 -2.51 25.76 -10.29
N PHE A 407 -3.17 24.59 -10.18
CA PHE A 407 -4.58 24.51 -9.81
C PHE A 407 -4.80 24.97 -8.35
N GLU A 408 -3.86 24.65 -7.46
CA GLU A 408 -3.90 25.13 -6.07
C GLU A 408 -3.69 26.66 -6.00
N ARG A 409 -2.66 27.16 -6.70
CA ARG A 409 -2.32 28.60 -6.69
C ARG A 409 -3.37 29.48 -7.34
N GLY A 410 -3.88 29.04 -8.48
CA GLY A 410 -4.86 29.76 -9.27
C GLY A 410 -6.29 29.42 -8.93
N PHE A 411 -6.57 28.67 -7.86
CA PHE A 411 -7.92 28.20 -7.52
C PHE A 411 -8.92 29.36 -7.38
N ILE A 412 -10.01 29.23 -8.14
CA ILE A 412 -11.15 30.17 -8.08
C ILE A 412 -12.31 29.53 -7.34
N ARG A 413 -12.78 28.39 -7.80
CA ARG A 413 -13.87 27.59 -7.23
C ARG A 413 -13.86 26.18 -7.79
N ALA A 414 -14.59 25.26 -7.15
CA ALA A 414 -14.87 23.94 -7.66
C ALA A 414 -16.36 23.78 -7.94
N GLN A 415 -16.73 23.11 -9.03
CA GLN A 415 -18.05 22.54 -9.21
C GLN A 415 -18.03 21.13 -8.66
N THR A 416 -18.92 20.81 -7.72
CA THR A 416 -18.88 19.57 -6.96
C THR A 416 -20.25 18.91 -6.90
N ILE A 417 -20.28 17.59 -7.06
CA ILE A 417 -21.48 16.77 -6.87
C ILE A 417 -21.03 15.40 -6.33
N GLY A 418 -21.78 14.84 -5.38
CA GLY A 418 -21.54 13.47 -4.94
C GLY A 418 -21.81 12.47 -6.08
N TRP A 419 -20.97 11.45 -6.19
CA TRP A 419 -21.03 10.46 -7.27
C TRP A 419 -22.40 9.79 -7.41
N GLU A 420 -23.08 9.45 -6.29
CA GLU A 420 -24.43 8.84 -6.30
C GLU A 420 -25.46 9.76 -6.95
N LYS A 421 -25.41 11.05 -6.60
CA LYS A 421 -26.32 12.05 -7.20
C LYS A 421 -26.04 12.22 -8.69
N LEU A 422 -24.76 12.13 -9.10
CA LEU A 422 -24.41 12.22 -10.51
C LEU A 422 -24.91 11.01 -11.30
N ILE A 423 -24.74 9.80 -10.76
CA ILE A 423 -25.30 8.58 -11.37
C ILE A 423 -26.83 8.70 -11.48
N SER A 424 -27.50 9.12 -10.39
CA SER A 424 -28.96 9.30 -10.38
C SER A 424 -29.45 10.41 -11.33
N ALA A 425 -28.61 11.39 -11.65
CA ALA A 425 -28.93 12.43 -12.61
C ALA A 425 -28.86 11.94 -14.06
N GLY A 426 -28.00 10.95 -14.34
CA GLY A 426 -27.77 10.42 -15.69
C GLY A 426 -26.77 11.22 -16.53
N SER A 427 -26.48 12.46 -16.17
CA SER A 427 -25.43 13.29 -16.79
C SER A 427 -25.12 14.55 -15.98
N LEU A 428 -23.95 15.15 -16.21
CA LEU A 428 -23.60 16.46 -15.63
C LEU A 428 -24.57 17.58 -16.07
N ALA A 429 -25.09 17.52 -17.28
CA ALA A 429 -26.04 18.48 -17.79
C ALA A 429 -27.37 18.43 -17.03
N GLU A 430 -27.90 17.23 -16.81
CA GLU A 430 -29.10 17.02 -16.01
C GLU A 430 -28.90 17.37 -14.54
N ALA A 431 -27.75 17.01 -13.95
CA ALA A 431 -27.39 17.40 -12.59
C ALA A 431 -27.38 18.93 -12.42
N ARG A 432 -26.88 19.66 -13.43
CA ARG A 432 -26.91 21.13 -13.44
C ARG A 432 -28.34 21.65 -13.54
N THR A 433 -29.18 21.10 -14.39
CA THR A 433 -30.59 21.49 -14.55
C THR A 433 -31.39 21.24 -13.27
N LYS A 434 -31.10 20.15 -12.55
CA LYS A 434 -31.71 19.81 -11.27
C LYS A 434 -31.16 20.66 -10.09
N GLY A 435 -30.14 21.50 -10.33
CA GLY A 435 -29.51 22.31 -9.29
C GLY A 435 -28.69 21.49 -8.29
N TRP A 436 -28.26 20.28 -8.64
CA TRP A 436 -27.48 19.40 -7.75
C TRP A 436 -25.99 19.67 -7.81
N LEU A 437 -25.53 20.38 -8.84
CA LEU A 437 -24.13 20.78 -8.97
C LEU A 437 -23.88 22.02 -8.09
N ARG A 438 -23.09 21.84 -7.05
CA ARG A 438 -22.71 22.88 -6.08
C ARG A 438 -21.50 23.67 -6.59
N SER A 439 -21.41 24.93 -6.25
CA SER A 439 -20.23 25.77 -6.49
C SER A 439 -19.55 26.05 -5.17
N GLU A 440 -18.40 25.46 -4.96
CA GLU A 440 -17.68 25.44 -3.70
C GLU A 440 -16.46 26.37 -3.73
N GLY A 441 -16.25 27.07 -2.62
CA GLY A 441 -15.13 28.01 -2.43
C GLY A 441 -13.88 27.35 -1.83
N LYS A 442 -12.95 28.22 -1.37
CA LYS A 442 -11.64 27.80 -0.85
C LYS A 442 -11.72 27.02 0.46
N ASP A 443 -12.75 27.25 1.24
CA ASP A 443 -12.90 26.66 2.58
C ASP A 443 -13.67 25.32 2.55
N TYR A 444 -14.14 24.90 1.37
CA TYR A 444 -14.82 23.62 1.22
C TYR A 444 -13.86 22.47 1.52
N LEU A 445 -14.23 21.62 2.46
CA LEU A 445 -13.52 20.37 2.74
C LEU A 445 -14.06 19.28 1.81
N VAL A 446 -13.16 18.70 1.03
CA VAL A 446 -13.52 17.68 0.04
C VAL A 446 -13.99 16.42 0.75
N GLU A 447 -15.11 15.89 0.27
CA GLU A 447 -15.72 14.67 0.79
C GLU A 447 -15.34 13.44 -0.06
N GLU A 448 -15.43 12.27 0.57
CA GLU A 448 -15.23 10.99 -0.10
C GLU A 448 -16.29 10.78 -1.20
N GLY A 449 -15.85 10.51 -2.43
CA GLY A 449 -16.76 10.28 -3.54
C GLY A 449 -17.26 11.55 -4.25
N ASP A 450 -16.71 12.72 -3.93
CA ASP A 450 -17.00 13.93 -4.68
C ASP A 450 -16.53 13.80 -6.14
N VAL A 451 -17.38 14.21 -7.07
CA VAL A 451 -17.00 14.43 -8.48
C VAL A 451 -16.80 15.93 -8.67
N MET A 452 -15.58 16.32 -9.05
CA MET A 452 -15.16 17.71 -9.01
C MET A 452 -14.62 18.20 -10.35
N GLU A 453 -14.98 19.45 -10.69
CA GLU A 453 -14.38 20.22 -11.77
C GLU A 453 -13.78 21.51 -11.19
N PHE A 454 -12.46 21.70 -11.32
CA PHE A 454 -11.76 22.84 -10.76
C PHE A 454 -11.65 23.99 -11.79
N LEU A 455 -12.08 25.17 -11.38
CA LEU A 455 -11.87 26.41 -12.11
C LEU A 455 -10.70 27.17 -11.50
N PHE A 456 -9.73 27.47 -12.30
CA PHE A 456 -8.51 28.15 -11.88
C PHE A 456 -8.03 29.16 -12.94
N ASN A 457 -7.23 30.11 -12.50
CA ASN A 457 -6.57 31.09 -13.37
C ASN A 457 -5.10 31.21 -12.96
N VAL A 458 -4.19 31.05 -13.90
CA VAL A 458 -2.73 31.11 -13.68
C VAL A 458 -2.15 32.28 -14.46
#